data_41893f40cbc8a7bde2b945da40ddf85c
#
_entry.id   41893f40cbc8a7bde2b945da40ddf85c
#
_cell.length_a   1.000
_cell.length_b   1.000
_cell.length_c   1.000
_cell.angle_alpha   90.00
_cell.angle_beta   90.00
_cell.angle_gamma   90.00
#
_symmetry.space_group_name_H-M   'P 1'
#
loop_
_entity.id
_entity.type
_entity.pdbx_description
1 polymer ?
#
loop_
_entity_poly.entity_id
_entity_poly.type
_entity_poly.pdbx_seq_one_letter_code
_entity_poly.pdbx_strand_id
1 'polypeptide(L)'
;ADGRVTSVKSVCGDKEEIFDGDIFFSSMPVKDLVAGMGSAVPAAPAEIAAGLPYRDFVTVGLLVDKLDLKNETGIKTLNNIVPDCWIYVQDVGVKLGRIQIFNNWSPYLVKDPQHTVWVGLEYFCNEGDDFWSMDEKACVDKAVSELISMGVINKNTKILDSHRERVQKAYPAYFDTYDRMDELVKYLDTFENLYCVGRNGQHRYNNMDHSMATSFEAVSNILSGKKTKENIWGVNTEAEYHEEAADEKKA
;
A
#
# COMPACT_ATOMS: atom_id res chain seq x y z
N ALA A 1 3.24 -20.96 -27.19
CA ALA A 1 2.36 -20.03 -26.53
C ALA A 1 2.30 -18.75 -27.37
N ASP A 2 1.13 -18.36 -27.79
CA ASP A 2 0.90 -17.37 -28.87
C ASP A 2 0.88 -15.91 -28.35
N GLY A 3 1.61 -15.61 -27.27
CA GLY A 3 1.65 -14.25 -26.72
C GLY A 3 0.31 -13.78 -26.12
N ARG A 4 -0.54 -14.70 -25.66
CA ARG A 4 -1.84 -14.41 -25.07
C ARG A 4 -2.08 -15.25 -23.80
N VAL A 5 -2.69 -14.63 -22.80
CA VAL A 5 -3.31 -15.34 -21.67
C VAL A 5 -4.71 -15.76 -22.08
N THR A 6 -5.08 -17.00 -21.80
CA THR A 6 -6.42 -17.55 -22.15
C THR A 6 -7.29 -17.71 -20.92
N SER A 7 -6.69 -18.01 -19.77
CA SER A 7 -7.44 -18.23 -18.54
C SER A 7 -6.57 -17.95 -17.30
N VAL A 8 -7.24 -17.78 -16.18
CA VAL A 8 -6.63 -17.70 -14.84
C VAL A 8 -7.20 -18.81 -13.99
N LYS A 9 -6.32 -19.59 -13.36
CA LYS A 9 -6.70 -20.55 -12.34
C LYS A 9 -6.64 -19.91 -10.96
N SER A 10 -7.77 -19.89 -10.27
CA SER A 10 -7.88 -19.49 -8.87
C SER A 10 -7.89 -20.72 -7.97
N VAL A 11 -7.17 -20.64 -6.85
CA VAL A 11 -7.13 -21.72 -5.84
C VAL A 11 -7.50 -21.12 -4.51
N CYS A 12 -8.56 -21.65 -3.88
CA CYS A 12 -9.03 -21.24 -2.55
C CYS A 12 -9.29 -22.48 -1.70
N GLY A 13 -8.39 -22.79 -0.79
CA GLY A 13 -8.37 -24.08 -0.09
C GLY A 13 -8.25 -25.23 -1.08
N ASP A 14 -9.18 -26.18 -1.01
CA ASP A 14 -9.21 -27.34 -1.92
C ASP A 14 -9.99 -27.10 -3.24
N LYS A 15 -10.51 -25.88 -3.42
CA LYS A 15 -11.27 -25.54 -4.63
C LYS A 15 -10.37 -24.89 -5.66
N GLU A 16 -10.40 -25.45 -6.87
CA GLU A 16 -9.79 -24.87 -8.05
C GLU A 16 -10.90 -24.40 -9.01
N GLU A 17 -10.77 -23.18 -9.53
CA GLU A 17 -11.67 -22.63 -10.53
C GLU A 17 -10.86 -22.01 -11.66
N ILE A 18 -11.32 -22.20 -12.90
CA ILE A 18 -10.70 -21.63 -14.09
C ILE A 18 -11.63 -20.56 -14.66
N PHE A 19 -11.06 -19.38 -14.90
CA PHE A 19 -11.77 -18.25 -15.49
C PHE A 19 -11.14 -17.93 -16.85
N ASP A 20 -11.89 -18.16 -17.91
CA ASP A 20 -11.50 -17.78 -19.26
C ASP A 20 -11.78 -16.30 -19.50
N GLY A 21 -11.00 -15.66 -20.37
CA GLY A 21 -11.19 -14.26 -20.70
C GLY A 21 -10.41 -13.82 -21.94
N ASP A 22 -10.87 -12.73 -22.53
CA ASP A 22 -10.21 -12.11 -23.69
C ASP A 22 -9.13 -11.12 -23.29
N ILE A 23 -9.30 -10.46 -22.13
CA ILE A 23 -8.43 -9.41 -21.59
C ILE A 23 -8.24 -9.65 -20.10
N PHE A 24 -7.00 -9.52 -19.64
CA PHE A 24 -6.63 -9.76 -18.26
C PHE A 24 -5.95 -8.52 -17.67
N PHE A 25 -6.49 -8.02 -16.56
CA PHE A 25 -5.87 -7.00 -15.72
C PHE A 25 -5.29 -7.64 -14.47
N SER A 26 -4.02 -7.40 -14.21
CA SER A 26 -3.36 -7.87 -12.99
C SER A 26 -2.94 -6.69 -12.12
N SER A 27 -3.54 -6.58 -10.95
CA SER A 27 -3.10 -5.70 -9.87
C SER A 27 -2.35 -6.45 -8.76
N MET A 28 -2.21 -7.76 -8.89
CA MET A 28 -1.46 -8.57 -7.94
C MET A 28 0.04 -8.27 -8.01
N PRO A 29 0.82 -8.54 -6.95
CA PRO A 29 2.26 -8.39 -7.01
C PRO A 29 2.84 -9.07 -8.25
N VAL A 30 3.60 -8.32 -9.06
CA VAL A 30 4.14 -8.84 -10.32
C VAL A 30 5.02 -10.08 -10.12
N LYS A 31 5.70 -10.17 -9.00
CA LYS A 31 6.43 -11.35 -8.52
C LYS A 31 5.52 -12.59 -8.47
N ASP A 32 4.32 -12.46 -7.89
CA ASP A 32 3.35 -13.55 -7.73
C ASP A 32 2.68 -13.89 -9.07
N LEU A 33 2.41 -12.88 -9.90
CA LEU A 33 1.92 -13.08 -11.27
C LEU A 33 2.88 -13.98 -12.07
N VAL A 34 4.16 -13.62 -12.06
CA VAL A 34 5.20 -14.38 -12.80
C VAL A 34 5.39 -15.77 -12.22
N ALA A 35 5.40 -15.91 -10.89
CA ALA A 35 5.44 -17.23 -10.26
C ALA A 35 4.23 -18.10 -10.64
N GLY A 36 3.03 -17.50 -10.73
CA GLY A 36 1.80 -18.18 -11.16
C GLY A 36 1.83 -18.66 -12.63
N MET A 37 2.63 -18.03 -13.49
CA MET A 37 2.83 -18.49 -14.87
C MET A 37 3.69 -19.77 -14.95
N GLY A 38 4.38 -20.13 -13.88
CA GLY A 38 5.11 -21.39 -13.75
C GLY A 38 6.25 -21.56 -14.75
N SER A 39 6.43 -22.79 -15.22
CA SER A 39 7.53 -23.18 -16.12
C SER A 39 7.47 -22.56 -17.52
N ALA A 40 6.40 -21.86 -17.87
CA ALA A 40 6.29 -21.15 -19.15
C ALA A 40 7.15 -19.87 -19.18
N VAL A 41 7.59 -19.38 -18.03
CA VAL A 41 8.42 -18.15 -17.92
C VAL A 41 9.88 -18.49 -18.18
N PRO A 42 10.57 -17.74 -19.08
CA PRO A 42 12.02 -17.90 -19.25
C PRO A 42 12.78 -17.61 -17.94
N ALA A 43 13.98 -18.20 -17.80
CA ALA A 43 14.76 -18.12 -16.56
C ALA A 43 15.06 -16.69 -16.12
N ALA A 44 15.45 -15.79 -17.04
CA ALA A 44 15.80 -14.42 -16.68
C ALA A 44 14.61 -13.60 -16.11
N PRO A 45 13.43 -13.51 -16.77
CA PRO A 45 12.26 -12.86 -16.17
C PRO A 45 11.81 -13.50 -14.85
N ALA A 46 11.90 -14.83 -14.73
CA ALA A 46 11.55 -15.53 -13.48
C ALA A 46 12.49 -15.15 -12.32
N GLU A 47 13.81 -15.10 -12.58
CA GLU A 47 14.82 -14.66 -11.61
C GLU A 47 14.57 -13.21 -11.16
N ILE A 48 14.37 -12.30 -12.12
CA ILE A 48 14.10 -10.89 -11.82
C ILE A 48 12.87 -10.77 -10.94
N ALA A 49 11.76 -11.36 -11.34
CA ALA A 49 10.52 -11.29 -10.58
C ALA A 49 10.66 -11.89 -9.17
N ALA A 50 11.34 -13.03 -9.04
CA ALA A 50 11.57 -13.67 -7.76
C ALA A 50 12.41 -12.81 -6.81
N GLY A 51 13.36 -12.03 -7.33
CA GLY A 51 14.24 -11.15 -6.57
C GLY A 51 13.62 -9.79 -6.21
N LEU A 52 12.47 -9.40 -6.76
CA LEU A 52 11.84 -8.10 -6.46
C LEU A 52 11.49 -8.00 -4.97
N PRO A 53 12.03 -6.99 -4.27
CA PRO A 53 11.81 -6.85 -2.83
C PRO A 53 10.54 -6.08 -2.51
N TYR A 54 9.97 -6.38 -1.36
CA TYR A 54 8.83 -5.66 -0.77
C TYR A 54 9.13 -5.38 0.70
N ARG A 55 8.47 -4.39 1.23
CA ARG A 55 8.37 -4.16 2.67
C ARG A 55 6.94 -4.40 3.11
N ASP A 56 6.81 -5.13 4.20
CA ASP A 56 5.55 -5.38 4.87
C ASP A 56 5.31 -4.33 5.94
N PHE A 57 4.12 -4.26 6.48
CA PHE A 57 3.85 -3.52 7.69
C PHE A 57 2.71 -4.13 8.51
N VAL A 58 2.69 -3.80 9.78
CA VAL A 58 1.56 -4.03 10.67
C VAL A 58 0.92 -2.69 10.97
N THR A 59 -0.39 -2.61 10.84
CA THR A 59 -1.13 -1.45 11.33
C THR A 59 -1.95 -1.83 12.56
N VAL A 60 -1.93 -0.95 13.57
CA VAL A 60 -2.78 -1.05 14.75
C VAL A 60 -3.75 0.11 14.72
N GLY A 61 -5.04 -0.19 14.56
CA GLY A 61 -6.11 0.80 14.69
C GLY A 61 -6.54 0.91 16.15
N LEU A 62 -6.70 2.14 16.64
CA LEU A 62 -7.24 2.43 17.96
C LEU A 62 -8.37 3.45 17.87
N LEU A 63 -9.54 3.09 18.38
CA LEU A 63 -10.62 4.04 18.61
C LEU A 63 -10.49 4.58 20.03
N VAL A 64 -10.26 5.88 20.16
CA VAL A 64 -10.07 6.54 21.44
C VAL A 64 -11.12 7.61 21.69
N ASP A 65 -11.39 7.96 22.96
CA ASP A 65 -12.30 9.04 23.29
C ASP A 65 -11.72 10.43 23.01
N LYS A 66 -10.39 10.58 23.01
CA LYS A 66 -9.70 11.83 22.69
C LYS A 66 -8.21 11.63 22.46
N LEU A 67 -7.59 12.61 21.80
CA LEU A 67 -6.14 12.81 21.77
C LEU A 67 -5.75 13.92 22.74
N ASP A 68 -4.51 13.88 23.23
CA ASP A 68 -3.90 14.96 24.01
C ASP A 68 -3.19 16.00 23.12
N LEU A 69 -2.98 15.65 21.83
CA LEU A 69 -2.45 16.59 20.85
C LEU A 69 -3.43 17.75 20.66
N LYS A 70 -2.93 18.97 20.87
CA LYS A 70 -3.73 20.19 20.76
C LYS A 70 -3.63 20.78 19.35
N ASN A 71 -4.75 21.25 18.84
CA ASN A 71 -4.75 22.06 17.64
C ASN A 71 -4.35 23.50 18.02
N GLU A 72 -3.10 23.84 17.79
CA GLU A 72 -2.54 25.18 18.02
C GLU A 72 -2.54 26.03 16.72
N THR A 73 -3.20 25.55 15.68
CA THR A 73 -3.26 26.20 14.37
C THR A 73 -4.57 27.00 14.20
N GLY A 74 -4.64 27.83 13.17
CA GLY A 74 -5.88 28.50 12.74
C GLY A 74 -6.84 27.59 11.94
N ILE A 75 -6.46 26.34 11.66
CA ILE A 75 -7.27 25.39 10.86
C ILE A 75 -8.37 24.81 11.74
N LYS A 76 -9.61 24.95 11.30
CA LYS A 76 -10.76 24.38 12.00
C LYS A 76 -10.90 22.89 11.65
N THR A 77 -10.87 22.07 12.68
CA THR A 77 -11.13 20.62 12.56
C THR A 77 -12.36 20.22 13.36
N LEU A 78 -12.90 19.05 13.06
CA LEU A 78 -13.98 18.51 13.84
C LEU A 78 -13.47 18.19 15.26
N ASN A 79 -14.23 18.59 16.27
CA ASN A 79 -13.85 18.42 17.69
C ASN A 79 -12.48 19.02 18.07
N ASN A 80 -12.00 20.00 17.28
CA ASN A 80 -10.72 20.71 17.50
C ASN A 80 -9.49 19.78 17.67
N ILE A 81 -9.50 18.62 17.03
CA ILE A 81 -8.33 17.74 16.98
C ILE A 81 -7.22 18.37 16.13
N VAL A 82 -5.96 17.98 16.38
CA VAL A 82 -4.83 18.39 15.53
C VAL A 82 -5.14 18.14 14.05
N PRO A 83 -4.85 19.11 13.14
CA PRO A 83 -5.37 19.06 11.76
C PRO A 83 -4.61 18.11 10.82
N ASP A 84 -3.61 17.41 11.32
CA ASP A 84 -2.81 16.51 10.53
C ASP A 84 -3.59 15.24 10.17
N CYS A 85 -3.58 14.86 8.90
CA CYS A 85 -4.04 13.55 8.45
C CYS A 85 -3.01 12.47 8.76
N TRP A 86 -1.73 12.88 8.76
CA TRP A 86 -0.56 12.01 8.80
C TRP A 86 0.55 12.64 9.63
N ILE A 87 1.10 11.89 10.56
CA ILE A 87 2.23 12.33 11.41
C ILE A 87 3.34 11.28 11.29
N TYR A 88 4.51 11.70 10.82
CA TYR A 88 5.70 10.86 10.82
C TYR A 88 6.34 10.86 12.20
N VAL A 89 6.66 9.68 12.70
CA VAL A 89 7.31 9.51 14.01
C VAL A 89 8.79 9.21 13.78
N GLN A 90 9.65 10.11 14.26
CA GLN A 90 11.11 9.95 14.20
C GLN A 90 11.72 9.94 15.60
N ASP A 91 10.92 9.58 16.61
CA ASP A 91 11.34 9.55 17.99
C ASP A 91 12.21 8.32 18.29
N VAL A 92 13.29 8.55 19.03
CA VAL A 92 14.19 7.48 19.45
C VAL A 92 13.56 6.73 20.63
N GLY A 93 13.42 5.42 20.49
CA GLY A 93 12.86 4.56 21.54
C GLY A 93 11.45 4.07 21.30
N VAL A 94 10.79 4.50 20.21
CA VAL A 94 9.54 3.92 19.73
C VAL A 94 9.75 3.19 18.41
N LYS A 95 8.95 2.18 18.14
CA LYS A 95 8.95 1.44 16.88
C LYS A 95 7.93 1.99 15.88
N LEU A 96 6.98 2.76 16.37
CA LEU A 96 5.95 3.42 15.55
C LEU A 96 6.59 4.33 14.51
N GLY A 97 6.23 4.16 13.25
CA GLY A 97 6.75 4.98 12.14
C GLY A 97 5.80 6.10 11.72
N ARG A 98 4.48 5.86 11.76
CA ARG A 98 3.47 6.85 11.37
C ARG A 98 2.19 6.73 12.17
N ILE A 99 1.54 7.88 12.39
CA ILE A 99 0.18 7.98 12.94
C ILE A 99 -0.71 8.55 11.84
N GLN A 100 -1.83 7.90 11.58
CA GLN A 100 -2.91 8.44 10.76
C GLN A 100 -4.08 8.85 11.65
N ILE A 101 -4.69 10.00 11.36
CA ILE A 101 -5.90 10.46 12.05
C ILE A 101 -7.06 10.41 11.05
N PHE A 102 -7.82 9.33 11.08
CA PHE A 102 -8.84 9.06 10.07
C PHE A 102 -9.98 10.09 10.07
N ASN A 103 -10.28 10.71 11.21
CA ASN A 103 -11.27 11.79 11.28
C ASN A 103 -10.94 12.96 10.33
N ASN A 104 -9.64 13.24 10.11
CA ASN A 104 -9.20 14.32 9.23
C ASN A 104 -9.18 13.90 7.75
N TRP A 105 -9.00 12.61 7.46
CA TRP A 105 -9.14 12.09 6.10
C TRP A 105 -10.58 12.21 5.61
N SER A 106 -11.53 11.77 6.43
CA SER A 106 -12.95 11.91 6.17
C SER A 106 -13.76 11.65 7.44
N PRO A 107 -14.70 12.51 7.81
CA PRO A 107 -15.57 12.27 8.97
C PRO A 107 -16.45 11.03 8.81
N TYR A 108 -16.66 10.55 7.58
CA TYR A 108 -17.43 9.33 7.30
C TYR A 108 -16.69 8.03 7.63
N LEU A 109 -15.38 8.09 7.90
CA LEU A 109 -14.58 6.93 8.33
C LEU A 109 -14.80 6.60 9.82
N VAL A 110 -15.44 7.49 10.58
CA VAL A 110 -15.64 7.33 12.02
C VAL A 110 -17.13 7.45 12.34
N LYS A 111 -17.69 6.48 13.06
CA LYS A 111 -19.11 6.42 13.35
C LYS A 111 -19.59 7.61 14.22
N ASP A 112 -18.79 8.01 15.19
CA ASP A 112 -19.07 9.16 16.07
C ASP A 112 -17.86 10.10 16.10
N PRO A 113 -17.65 10.89 15.02
CA PRO A 113 -16.45 11.72 14.88
C PRO A 113 -16.46 12.95 15.81
N GLN A 114 -17.58 13.24 16.47
CA GLN A 114 -17.70 14.33 17.46
C GLN A 114 -17.12 13.94 18.84
N HIS A 115 -17.13 12.66 19.19
CA HIS A 115 -16.78 12.20 20.52
C HIS A 115 -15.69 11.14 20.52
N THR A 116 -15.23 10.71 19.34
CA THR A 116 -14.19 9.67 19.22
C THR A 116 -13.21 10.01 18.11
N VAL A 117 -11.99 9.52 18.26
CA VAL A 117 -10.93 9.63 17.27
C VAL A 117 -10.46 8.23 16.90
N TRP A 118 -10.44 7.94 15.60
CA TRP A 118 -9.86 6.73 15.06
C TRP A 118 -8.46 7.02 14.54
N VAL A 119 -7.47 6.35 15.11
CA VAL A 119 -6.08 6.48 14.69
C VAL A 119 -5.54 5.15 14.14
N GLY A 120 -4.75 5.25 13.08
CA GLY A 120 -4.00 4.13 12.52
C GLY A 120 -2.51 4.30 12.80
N LEU A 121 -1.88 3.25 13.32
CA LEU A 121 -0.50 3.24 13.76
C LEU A 121 0.29 2.26 12.92
N GLU A 122 1.26 2.75 12.14
CA GLU A 122 2.00 1.93 11.19
C GLU A 122 3.38 1.55 11.71
N TYR A 123 3.61 0.24 11.71
CA TYR A 123 4.85 -0.38 12.14
C TYR A 123 5.51 -1.07 10.96
N PHE A 124 6.58 -0.49 10.43
CA PHE A 124 7.34 -1.10 9.33
C PHE A 124 8.12 -2.31 9.83
N CYS A 125 7.89 -3.43 9.20
CA CYS A 125 8.50 -4.72 9.52
C CYS A 125 8.56 -5.60 8.27
N ASN A 126 9.06 -6.80 8.42
CA ASN A 126 8.95 -7.84 7.40
C ASN A 126 8.26 -9.06 8.00
N GLU A 127 7.69 -9.90 7.14
CA GLU A 127 7.14 -11.18 7.55
C GLU A 127 8.20 -11.99 8.31
N GLY A 128 7.83 -12.50 9.49
CA GLY A 128 8.74 -13.24 10.36
C GLY A 128 9.49 -12.41 11.42
N ASP A 129 9.47 -11.08 11.34
CA ASP A 129 10.02 -10.21 12.37
C ASP A 129 9.30 -10.39 13.70
N ASP A 130 9.95 -10.04 14.83
CA ASP A 130 9.37 -10.11 16.16
C ASP A 130 8.03 -9.36 16.25
N PHE A 131 7.96 -8.16 15.68
CA PHE A 131 6.73 -7.37 15.69
C PHE A 131 5.63 -7.98 14.82
N TRP A 132 6.00 -8.51 13.64
CA TRP A 132 5.08 -9.23 12.76
C TRP A 132 4.46 -10.45 13.45
N SER A 133 5.29 -11.20 14.18
CA SER A 133 4.90 -12.44 14.86
C SER A 133 4.16 -12.23 16.17
N MET A 134 4.19 -11.00 16.72
CA MET A 134 3.53 -10.63 17.98
C MET A 134 2.02 -10.89 17.91
N ASP A 135 1.39 -11.31 18.98
CA ASP A 135 -0.07 -11.44 19.06
C ASP A 135 -0.75 -10.06 19.04
N GLU A 136 -2.04 -10.04 18.73
CA GLU A 136 -2.80 -8.79 18.55
C GLU A 136 -2.81 -7.95 19.82
N LYS A 137 -3.07 -8.59 20.96
CA LYS A 137 -3.12 -7.90 22.25
C LYS A 137 -1.78 -7.24 22.59
N ALA A 138 -0.68 -7.95 22.39
CA ALA A 138 0.65 -7.40 22.63
C ALA A 138 0.99 -6.24 21.68
N CYS A 139 0.57 -6.30 20.39
CA CYS A 139 0.70 -5.19 19.46
C CYS A 139 -0.08 -3.96 19.95
N VAL A 140 -1.32 -4.16 20.38
CA VAL A 140 -2.19 -3.09 20.89
C VAL A 140 -1.61 -2.49 22.17
N ASP A 141 -1.19 -3.30 23.12
CA ASP A 141 -0.59 -2.85 24.39
C ASP A 141 0.68 -2.02 24.13
N LYS A 142 1.52 -2.47 23.20
CA LYS A 142 2.70 -1.73 22.77
C LYS A 142 2.35 -0.39 22.12
N ALA A 143 1.39 -0.39 21.20
CA ALA A 143 0.92 0.81 20.53
C ALA A 143 0.39 1.85 21.52
N VAL A 144 -0.44 1.45 22.47
CA VAL A 144 -0.94 2.31 23.55
C VAL A 144 0.22 2.86 24.39
N SER A 145 1.17 2.01 24.76
CA SER A 145 2.34 2.43 25.55
C SER A 145 3.19 3.47 24.81
N GLU A 146 3.42 3.31 23.50
CA GLU A 146 4.18 4.26 22.69
C GLU A 146 3.43 5.59 22.54
N LEU A 147 2.12 5.58 22.29
CA LEU A 147 1.32 6.81 22.23
C LEU A 147 1.32 7.58 23.56
N ILE A 148 1.29 6.86 24.68
CA ILE A 148 1.41 7.50 26.01
C ILE A 148 2.80 8.11 26.20
N SER A 149 3.85 7.39 25.82
CA SER A 149 5.24 7.89 25.98
C SER A 149 5.51 9.15 25.17
N MET A 150 4.88 9.27 23.99
CA MET A 150 4.98 10.44 23.11
C MET A 150 3.99 11.58 23.48
N GLY A 151 3.11 11.37 24.45
CA GLY A 151 2.11 12.36 24.83
C GLY A 151 0.97 12.55 23.83
N VAL A 152 0.79 11.62 22.90
CA VAL A 152 -0.32 11.64 21.94
C VAL A 152 -1.65 11.33 22.65
N ILE A 153 -1.61 10.42 23.61
CA ILE A 153 -2.67 10.11 24.56
C ILE A 153 -2.11 10.06 25.99
N ASN A 154 -2.97 9.94 26.97
CA ASN A 154 -2.54 9.77 28.37
C ASN A 154 -3.16 8.52 29.01
N LYS A 155 -2.74 8.21 30.24
CA LYS A 155 -3.19 7.02 30.98
C LYS A 155 -4.70 6.98 31.28
N ASN A 156 -5.41 8.11 31.16
CA ASN A 156 -6.84 8.21 31.38
C ASN A 156 -7.63 8.19 30.06
N THR A 157 -6.96 8.19 28.91
CA THR A 157 -7.59 8.05 27.60
C THR A 157 -8.24 6.66 27.50
N LYS A 158 -9.50 6.63 27.12
CA LYS A 158 -10.24 5.37 26.96
C LYS A 158 -9.99 4.80 25.59
N ILE A 159 -9.46 3.58 25.55
CA ILE A 159 -9.42 2.78 24.33
C ILE A 159 -10.79 2.10 24.20
N LEU A 160 -11.58 2.53 23.23
CA LEU A 160 -12.95 2.08 23.01
C LEU A 160 -13.03 0.83 22.15
N ASP A 161 -12.09 0.73 21.19
CA ASP A 161 -11.97 -0.40 20.30
C ASP A 161 -10.54 -0.46 19.74
N SER A 162 -10.13 -1.63 19.24
CA SER A 162 -8.82 -1.83 18.63
C SER A 162 -8.85 -2.92 17.58
N HIS A 163 -7.97 -2.81 16.59
CA HIS A 163 -7.79 -3.82 15.56
C HIS A 163 -6.35 -3.84 15.09
N ARG A 164 -5.85 -5.02 14.76
CA ARG A 164 -4.53 -5.18 14.16
C ARG A 164 -4.64 -5.87 12.80
N GLU A 165 -4.00 -5.28 11.79
CA GLU A 165 -3.89 -5.87 10.46
C GLU A 165 -2.42 -6.06 10.07
N ARG A 166 -2.11 -7.15 9.38
CA ARG A 166 -0.82 -7.43 8.75
C ARG A 166 -0.94 -7.28 7.25
N VAL A 167 -0.13 -6.42 6.67
CA VAL A 167 -0.16 -6.15 5.23
C VAL A 167 1.15 -6.62 4.62
N GLN A 168 1.09 -7.74 3.92
CA GLN A 168 2.20 -8.25 3.15
C GLN A 168 2.38 -7.47 1.85
N LYS A 169 3.63 -7.31 1.42
CA LYS A 169 3.98 -6.68 0.14
C LYS A 169 3.35 -5.30 -0.03
N ALA A 170 3.29 -4.54 1.06
CA ALA A 170 2.65 -3.22 1.08
C ALA A 170 3.41 -2.18 0.28
N TYR A 171 4.74 -2.24 0.33
CA TYR A 171 5.62 -1.27 -0.32
C TYR A 171 6.59 -1.98 -1.26
N PRO A 172 6.44 -1.82 -2.60
CA PRO A 172 7.49 -2.17 -3.55
C PRO A 172 8.77 -1.41 -3.22
N ALA A 173 9.89 -2.11 -3.20
CA ALA A 173 11.19 -1.51 -2.91
C ALA A 173 12.10 -1.55 -4.15
N TYR A 174 13.00 -0.57 -4.29
CA TYR A 174 13.74 -0.29 -5.51
C TYR A 174 15.23 -0.65 -5.35
N PHE A 175 15.49 -1.90 -4.98
CA PHE A 175 16.84 -2.46 -4.86
C PHE A 175 16.86 -3.92 -5.34
N ASP A 176 17.97 -4.64 -5.18
CA ASP A 176 18.20 -6.01 -5.66
C ASP A 176 17.94 -6.10 -7.18
N THR A 177 17.02 -6.96 -7.62
CA THR A 177 16.77 -7.19 -9.04
C THR A 177 15.95 -6.08 -9.72
N TYR A 178 15.56 -5.05 -9.00
CA TYR A 178 14.76 -3.94 -9.54
C TYR A 178 15.50 -3.16 -10.64
N ASP A 179 16.82 -3.11 -10.61
CA ASP A 179 17.65 -2.51 -11.66
C ASP A 179 17.44 -3.17 -13.05
N ARG A 180 16.96 -4.41 -13.06
CA ARG A 180 16.61 -5.18 -14.26
C ARG A 180 15.10 -5.21 -14.56
N MET A 181 14.30 -4.34 -13.94
CA MET A 181 12.83 -4.32 -14.11
C MET A 181 12.41 -4.15 -15.58
N ASP A 182 13.18 -3.40 -16.37
CA ASP A 182 12.91 -3.20 -17.80
C ASP A 182 12.94 -4.50 -18.62
N GLU A 183 13.76 -5.48 -18.22
CA GLU A 183 13.78 -6.79 -18.86
C GLU A 183 12.48 -7.57 -18.58
N LEU A 184 12.00 -7.47 -17.33
CA LEU A 184 10.74 -8.10 -16.93
C LEU A 184 9.54 -7.44 -17.64
N VAL A 185 9.52 -6.12 -17.72
CA VAL A 185 8.48 -5.35 -18.45
C VAL A 185 8.42 -5.78 -19.91
N LYS A 186 9.57 -5.87 -20.60
CA LYS A 186 9.64 -6.34 -21.98
C LYS A 186 9.06 -7.74 -22.15
N TYR A 187 9.31 -8.64 -21.20
CA TYR A 187 8.71 -9.97 -21.22
C TYR A 187 7.19 -9.93 -21.03
N LEU A 188 6.70 -9.19 -20.05
CA LEU A 188 5.26 -9.07 -19.79
C LEU A 188 4.51 -8.40 -20.95
N ASP A 189 5.17 -7.49 -21.66
CA ASP A 189 4.60 -6.81 -22.82
C ASP A 189 4.49 -7.71 -24.07
N THR A 190 5.13 -8.88 -24.06
CA THR A 190 4.90 -9.90 -25.11
C THR A 190 3.49 -10.50 -25.09
N PHE A 191 2.77 -10.39 -23.97
CA PHE A 191 1.39 -10.82 -23.85
C PHE A 191 0.44 -9.70 -24.30
N GLU A 192 -0.19 -9.84 -25.45
CA GLU A 192 -1.05 -8.79 -26.03
C GLU A 192 -2.19 -8.34 -25.11
N ASN A 193 -2.77 -9.28 -24.38
CA ASN A 193 -4.00 -9.10 -23.61
C ASN A 193 -3.82 -9.08 -22.08
N LEU A 194 -2.59 -9.01 -21.59
CA LEU A 194 -2.27 -8.89 -20.17
C LEU A 194 -1.84 -7.45 -19.85
N TYR A 195 -2.50 -6.82 -18.89
CA TYR A 195 -2.24 -5.46 -18.44
C TYR A 195 -1.89 -5.47 -16.96
N CYS A 196 -0.64 -5.12 -16.63
CA CYS A 196 -0.20 -4.95 -15.26
C CYS A 196 -0.51 -3.52 -14.81
N VAL A 197 -1.35 -3.36 -13.77
CA VAL A 197 -1.83 -2.06 -13.30
C VAL A 197 -1.70 -1.92 -11.80
N GLY A 198 -1.68 -0.68 -11.33
CA GLY A 198 -1.62 -0.36 -9.92
C GLY A 198 -0.25 -0.56 -9.29
N ARG A 199 -0.18 -0.35 -7.97
CA ARG A 199 1.06 -0.37 -7.18
C ARG A 199 1.82 -1.70 -7.31
N ASN A 200 1.18 -2.79 -7.01
CA ASN A 200 1.82 -4.10 -6.95
C ASN A 200 1.95 -4.74 -8.33
N GLY A 201 0.99 -4.51 -9.24
CA GLY A 201 1.06 -5.01 -10.61
C GLY A 201 2.21 -4.42 -11.41
N GLN A 202 2.65 -3.21 -11.07
CA GLN A 202 3.78 -2.55 -11.70
C GLN A 202 5.06 -2.53 -10.86
N HIS A 203 5.03 -3.05 -9.65
CA HIS A 203 6.12 -2.91 -8.67
C HIS A 203 6.57 -1.44 -8.54
N ARG A 204 5.61 -0.51 -8.40
CA ARG A 204 5.81 0.94 -8.30
C ARG A 204 5.16 1.47 -7.04
N TYR A 205 5.76 2.51 -6.44
CA TYR A 205 5.16 3.20 -5.28
C TYR A 205 4.01 4.12 -5.74
N ASN A 206 2.96 3.50 -6.27
CA ASN A 206 1.78 4.21 -6.76
C ASN A 206 0.82 4.50 -5.60
N ASN A 207 0.35 5.75 -5.51
CA ASN A 207 -0.81 6.11 -4.71
C ASN A 207 -2.11 5.71 -5.42
N MET A 208 -3.28 6.00 -4.85
CA MET A 208 -4.58 5.61 -5.43
C MET A 208 -4.80 6.24 -6.81
N ASP A 209 -4.44 7.52 -6.97
CA ASP A 209 -4.53 8.26 -8.24
C ASP A 209 -3.69 7.63 -9.34
N HIS A 210 -2.42 7.33 -9.07
CA HIS A 210 -1.56 6.61 -10.02
C HIS A 210 -2.12 5.23 -10.36
N SER A 211 -2.61 4.49 -9.35
CA SER A 211 -3.20 3.16 -9.56
C SER A 211 -4.44 3.20 -10.44
N MET A 212 -5.30 4.20 -10.27
CA MET A 212 -6.44 4.45 -11.15
C MET A 212 -6.00 4.87 -12.54
N ALA A 213 -5.02 5.79 -12.65
CA ALA A 213 -4.51 6.26 -13.93
C ALA A 213 -3.93 5.12 -14.78
N THR A 214 -3.19 4.18 -14.18
CA THR A 214 -2.71 2.99 -14.93
C THR A 214 -3.84 2.18 -15.54
N SER A 215 -4.97 2.06 -14.84
CA SER A 215 -6.14 1.34 -15.33
C SER A 215 -6.86 2.11 -16.44
N PHE A 216 -6.97 3.43 -16.34
CA PHE A 216 -7.55 4.27 -17.38
C PHE A 216 -6.72 4.24 -18.66
N GLU A 217 -5.39 4.32 -18.56
CA GLU A 217 -4.48 4.18 -19.69
C GLU A 217 -4.62 2.81 -20.39
N ALA A 218 -4.72 1.74 -19.58
CA ALA A 218 -4.92 0.39 -20.13
C ALA A 218 -6.24 0.28 -20.90
N VAL A 219 -7.35 0.78 -20.34
CA VAL A 219 -8.66 0.79 -21.02
C VAL A 219 -8.62 1.66 -22.28
N SER A 220 -7.98 2.84 -22.22
CA SER A 220 -7.81 3.71 -23.39
C SER A 220 -7.06 3.01 -24.51
N ASN A 221 -5.99 2.29 -24.20
CA ASN A 221 -5.24 1.50 -25.19
C ASN A 221 -6.10 0.43 -25.84
N ILE A 222 -6.90 -0.29 -25.06
CA ILE A 222 -7.81 -1.33 -25.56
C ILE A 222 -8.84 -0.73 -26.52
N LEU A 223 -9.50 0.35 -26.12
CA LEU A 223 -10.55 1.01 -26.92
C LEU A 223 -10.02 1.63 -28.21
N SER A 224 -8.79 2.17 -28.17
CA SER A 224 -8.14 2.76 -29.35
C SER A 224 -7.38 1.75 -30.23
N GLY A 225 -7.24 0.51 -29.77
CA GLY A 225 -6.45 -0.52 -30.47
C GLY A 225 -4.94 -0.28 -30.39
N LYS A 226 -4.47 0.54 -29.44
CA LYS A 226 -3.05 0.80 -29.21
C LYS A 226 -2.35 -0.45 -28.69
N LYS A 227 -1.27 -0.87 -29.35
CA LYS A 227 -0.54 -2.11 -29.01
C LYS A 227 0.53 -1.93 -27.96
N THR A 228 1.13 -0.72 -27.86
CA THR A 228 2.18 -0.46 -26.87
C THR A 228 1.56 -0.20 -25.50
N LYS A 229 2.30 -0.53 -24.44
CA LYS A 229 1.88 -0.31 -23.04
C LYS A 229 2.79 0.68 -22.30
N GLU A 230 3.68 1.36 -23.03
CA GLU A 230 4.64 2.32 -22.47
C GLU A 230 3.96 3.41 -21.63
N ASN A 231 2.79 3.91 -22.09
CA ASN A 231 2.04 4.92 -21.34
C ASN A 231 1.48 4.38 -20.01
N ILE A 232 1.20 3.09 -19.93
CA ILE A 232 0.73 2.45 -18.68
C ILE A 232 1.88 2.35 -17.68
N TRP A 233 3.04 1.89 -18.14
CA TRP A 233 4.26 1.80 -17.32
C TRP A 233 4.84 3.19 -16.98
N GLY A 234 4.54 4.21 -17.78
CA GLY A 234 5.00 5.58 -17.62
C GLY A 234 4.14 6.48 -16.74
N VAL A 235 3.06 5.97 -16.13
CA VAL A 235 2.17 6.77 -15.27
C VAL A 235 2.91 7.35 -14.07
N ASN A 236 3.82 6.60 -13.47
CA ASN A 236 4.68 7.06 -12.40
C ASN A 236 6.11 6.61 -12.69
N THR A 237 7.00 7.56 -12.93
CA THR A 237 8.42 7.32 -13.24
C THR A 237 9.37 7.72 -12.13
N GLU A 238 8.86 8.11 -10.96
CA GLU A 238 9.66 8.49 -9.81
C GLU A 238 10.47 7.29 -9.32
N ALA A 239 11.78 7.44 -9.26
CA ALA A 239 12.69 6.43 -8.71
C ALA A 239 12.72 6.44 -7.18
N GLU A 240 12.33 7.58 -6.58
CA GLU A 240 12.18 7.78 -5.14
C GLU A 240 10.84 8.48 -4.90
N TYR A 241 10.15 8.06 -3.83
CA TYR A 241 8.93 8.75 -3.43
C TYR A 241 9.31 10.02 -2.65
N HIS A 242 9.05 11.16 -3.24
CA HIS A 242 9.11 12.45 -2.58
C HIS A 242 7.68 12.95 -2.35
N GLU A 243 7.29 13.17 -1.10
CA GLU A 243 6.15 14.05 -0.82
C GLU A 243 6.64 15.46 -1.09
N GLU A 244 6.28 16.02 -2.24
CA GLU A 244 6.54 17.43 -2.50
C GLU A 244 5.76 18.26 -1.49
N ALA A 245 6.50 19.01 -0.66
CA ALA A 245 5.91 20.12 0.07
C ALA A 245 5.30 21.07 -0.96
N ALA A 246 4.02 21.37 -0.84
CA ALA A 246 3.35 22.31 -1.73
C ALA A 246 4.20 23.57 -1.83
N ASP A 247 4.71 23.88 -3.02
CA ASP A 247 5.45 25.12 -3.27
C ASP A 247 4.61 26.28 -2.76
N GLU A 248 5.12 27.00 -1.77
CA GLU A 248 4.61 28.31 -1.42
C GLU A 248 4.72 29.19 -2.67
N LYS A 249 3.64 29.29 -3.41
CA LYS A 249 3.52 30.30 -4.47
C LYS A 249 3.68 31.64 -3.78
N LYS A 250 4.87 32.20 -3.87
CA LYS A 250 5.13 33.58 -3.53
C LYS A 250 4.13 34.47 -4.25
N ALA A 251 3.28 35.11 -3.46
CA ALA A 251 2.43 36.19 -3.91
C ALA A 251 3.27 37.42 -4.26
#